data_2ac714e416d7b5f78c852c69fdc63180
#
_entry.id   2ac714e416d7b5f78c852c69fdc63180
#
_cell.length_a   1.000
_cell.length_b   1.000
_cell.length_c   1.000
_cell.angle_alpha   90.00
_cell.angle_beta   90.00
_cell.angle_gamma   90.00
#
_symmetry.space_group_name_H-M   'P 1'
#
loop_
_entity.id
_entity.type
_entity.pdbx_description
1 polymer ?
#
loop_
_entity_poly.entity_id
_entity_poly.type
_entity_poly.pdbx_seq_one_letter_code
_entity_poly.pdbx_strand_id
1 'polypeptide(L)'
;MTTEADGPKLLKIDTADGIKLEAQFNSVNSAQAFAVISHPHPLYGGNFQNSIVESLFRELPKSGIATLRYNFRGVGQSEGSYGEGVAERLDTEAAFGYSQLAELACPLISVGYSFGADVSFAADHSLLKAWIGIAPPLSLVDPKQMKAGSDDRSAFLIVPEQDQYRPPAETKLITADWRSTQIQIIPGANHFLANSSSKVVELVKNCVLSIC
;
A
#
# COMPACT_ATOMS: atom_id res chain seq x y z
N MET A 1 -10.68 1.14 31.32
CA MET A 1 -10.87 -0.21 30.77
C MET A 1 -10.06 -0.26 29.48
N THR A 2 -8.88 -0.81 29.52
CA THR A 2 -8.04 -1.07 28.35
C THR A 2 -8.65 -2.28 27.65
N THR A 3 -9.43 -2.04 26.59
CA THR A 3 -9.87 -3.12 25.70
C THR A 3 -8.61 -3.61 24.96
N GLU A 4 -8.16 -4.83 25.31
CA GLU A 4 -7.15 -5.54 24.56
C GLU A 4 -7.59 -5.54 23.09
N ALA A 5 -6.74 -4.99 22.22
CA ALA A 5 -6.92 -5.13 20.80
C ALA A 5 -6.78 -6.64 20.49
N ASP A 6 -7.83 -7.25 19.96
CA ASP A 6 -7.72 -8.59 19.39
C ASP A 6 -6.53 -8.60 18.43
N GLY A 7 -5.63 -9.58 18.58
CA GLY A 7 -4.45 -9.69 17.72
C GLY A 7 -4.83 -9.82 16.23
N PRO A 8 -3.84 -9.78 15.31
CA PRO A 8 -4.11 -9.85 13.87
C PRO A 8 -4.93 -11.08 13.49
N LYS A 9 -6.01 -10.89 12.73
CA LYS A 9 -6.89 -11.94 12.23
C LYS A 9 -6.43 -12.40 10.85
N LEU A 10 -6.21 -13.70 10.68
CA LEU A 10 -6.04 -14.33 9.36
C LEU A 10 -7.40 -14.41 8.65
N LEU A 11 -7.41 -14.10 7.36
CA LEU A 11 -8.63 -14.16 6.55
C LEU A 11 -8.30 -14.47 5.09
N LYS A 12 -9.34 -14.77 4.32
CA LYS A 12 -9.28 -14.89 2.86
C LYS A 12 -10.11 -13.79 2.23
N ILE A 13 -9.64 -13.23 1.12
CA ILE A 13 -10.34 -12.22 0.33
C ILE A 13 -10.60 -12.80 -1.04
N ASP A 14 -11.84 -12.75 -1.50
CA ASP A 14 -12.21 -13.19 -2.84
C ASP A 14 -12.06 -12.02 -3.82
N THR A 15 -11.31 -12.24 -4.91
CA THR A 15 -11.18 -11.28 -6.01
C THR A 15 -12.35 -11.38 -6.98
N ALA A 16 -12.53 -10.36 -7.82
CA ALA A 16 -13.59 -10.34 -8.83
C ALA A 16 -13.49 -11.46 -9.88
N ASP A 17 -12.27 -11.98 -10.10
CA ASP A 17 -12.00 -13.11 -11.00
C ASP A 17 -11.93 -14.47 -10.28
N GLY A 18 -12.37 -14.53 -9.00
CA GLY A 18 -12.57 -15.76 -8.25
C GLY A 18 -11.32 -16.34 -7.58
N ILE A 19 -10.24 -15.57 -7.45
CA ILE A 19 -9.02 -15.95 -6.74
C ILE A 19 -9.18 -15.66 -5.24
N LYS A 20 -8.71 -16.58 -4.38
CA LYS A 20 -8.69 -16.37 -2.92
C LYS A 20 -7.32 -15.91 -2.47
N LEU A 21 -7.25 -14.72 -1.88
CA LEU A 21 -6.03 -14.14 -1.37
C LEU A 21 -5.88 -14.41 0.13
N GLU A 22 -4.66 -14.77 0.54
CA GLU A 22 -4.27 -14.78 1.95
C GLU A 22 -4.10 -13.35 2.46
N ALA A 23 -4.72 -13.02 3.59
CA ALA A 23 -4.63 -11.69 4.18
C ALA A 23 -4.60 -11.72 5.71
N GLN A 24 -4.15 -10.63 6.30
CA GLN A 24 -4.19 -10.36 7.73
C GLN A 24 -4.76 -8.99 8.00
N PHE A 25 -5.70 -8.92 8.92
CA PHE A 25 -6.33 -7.68 9.37
C PHE A 25 -5.98 -7.40 10.83
N ASN A 26 -5.56 -6.18 11.12
CA ASN A 26 -5.30 -5.69 12.47
C ASN A 26 -6.29 -4.55 12.77
N SER A 27 -7.31 -4.86 13.56
CA SER A 27 -8.39 -3.96 13.89
C SER A 27 -7.98 -2.92 14.93
N VAL A 28 -8.60 -1.77 14.87
CA VAL A 28 -8.48 -0.71 15.89
C VAL A 28 -9.88 -0.22 16.23
N ASN A 29 -10.18 -0.16 17.53
CA ASN A 29 -11.45 0.42 17.98
C ASN A 29 -11.52 1.90 17.63
N SER A 30 -12.60 2.31 16.96
CA SER A 30 -12.79 3.70 16.48
C SER A 30 -11.62 4.17 15.61
N ALA A 31 -11.23 3.36 14.64
CA ALA A 31 -10.14 3.67 13.73
C ALA A 31 -10.36 5.01 13.02
N GLN A 32 -9.32 5.85 12.98
CA GLN A 32 -9.32 7.13 12.26
C GLN A 32 -9.15 6.94 10.77
N ALA A 33 -8.47 5.87 10.35
CA ALA A 33 -8.29 5.47 8.96
C ALA A 33 -8.12 3.95 8.85
N PHE A 34 -8.27 3.45 7.63
CA PHE A 34 -7.98 2.07 7.26
C PHE A 34 -6.94 2.05 6.15
N ALA A 35 -5.77 1.47 6.41
CA ALA A 35 -4.67 1.34 5.46
C ALA A 35 -4.59 -0.09 4.90
N VAL A 36 -4.69 -0.22 3.58
CA VAL A 36 -4.45 -1.47 2.85
C VAL A 36 -3.03 -1.46 2.30
N ILE A 37 -2.23 -2.46 2.69
CA ILE A 37 -0.79 -2.50 2.46
C ILE A 37 -0.44 -3.59 1.44
N SER A 38 0.12 -3.18 0.29
CA SER A 38 0.55 -4.02 -0.82
C SER A 38 2.06 -4.23 -0.80
N HIS A 39 2.50 -5.49 -0.90
CA HIS A 39 3.89 -5.89 -0.76
C HIS A 39 4.73 -5.71 -2.04
N PRO A 40 6.09 -5.76 -1.97
CA PRO A 40 6.95 -5.64 -3.13
C PRO A 40 6.87 -6.86 -4.05
N HIS A 41 7.67 -6.86 -5.12
CA HIS A 41 7.55 -7.75 -6.27
C HIS A 41 7.53 -9.25 -5.92
N PRO A 42 6.46 -9.99 -6.31
CA PRO A 42 6.28 -11.40 -6.01
C PRO A 42 7.45 -12.29 -6.42
N LEU A 43 7.93 -12.13 -7.66
CA LEU A 43 9.00 -12.98 -8.21
C LEU A 43 10.38 -12.73 -7.59
N TYR A 44 10.54 -11.66 -6.81
CA TYR A 44 11.79 -11.36 -6.07
C TYR A 44 11.63 -11.62 -4.57
N GLY A 45 10.74 -12.54 -4.20
CA GLY A 45 10.51 -12.94 -2.80
C GLY A 45 9.63 -11.97 -2.01
N GLY A 46 8.97 -11.02 -2.68
CA GLY A 46 7.99 -10.13 -2.06
C GLY A 46 6.81 -10.92 -1.52
N ASN A 47 6.42 -10.61 -0.30
CA ASN A 47 5.23 -11.12 0.37
C ASN A 47 4.85 -10.18 1.52
N PHE A 48 3.72 -10.41 2.16
CA PHE A 48 3.22 -9.55 3.23
C PHE A 48 4.06 -9.57 4.52
N GLN A 49 5.04 -10.48 4.66
CA GLN A 49 6.02 -10.50 5.76
C GLN A 49 7.27 -9.66 5.47
N ASN A 50 7.36 -9.00 4.30
CA ASN A 50 8.45 -8.07 4.01
C ASN A 50 8.61 -7.06 5.16
N SER A 51 9.83 -6.71 5.53
CA SER A 51 10.14 -5.90 6.72
C SER A 51 9.45 -4.53 6.75
N ILE A 52 9.28 -3.86 5.61
CA ILE A 52 8.56 -2.59 5.51
C ILE A 52 7.06 -2.81 5.73
N VAL A 53 6.47 -3.81 5.04
CA VAL A 53 5.06 -4.18 5.17
C VAL A 53 4.74 -4.60 6.60
N GLU A 54 5.58 -5.43 7.22
CA GLU A 54 5.44 -5.88 8.62
C GLU A 54 5.50 -4.70 9.58
N SER A 55 6.46 -3.77 9.39
CA SER A 55 6.60 -2.59 10.24
C SER A 55 5.35 -1.70 10.16
N LEU A 56 4.84 -1.43 8.97
CA LEU A 56 3.60 -0.67 8.78
C LEU A 56 2.39 -1.35 9.44
N PHE A 57 2.24 -2.66 9.19
CA PHE A 57 1.14 -3.44 9.70
C PHE A 57 1.07 -3.46 11.24
N ARG A 58 2.23 -3.47 11.91
CA ARG A 58 2.33 -3.50 13.38
C ARG A 58 2.30 -2.13 14.04
N GLU A 59 2.85 -1.11 13.39
CA GLU A 59 3.06 0.19 14.04
C GLU A 59 1.91 1.18 13.80
N LEU A 60 1.27 1.15 12.60
CA LEU A 60 0.16 2.05 12.30
C LEU A 60 -1.03 1.88 13.26
N PRO A 61 -1.41 0.67 13.70
CA PRO A 61 -2.50 0.50 14.67
C PRO A 61 -2.28 1.23 16.00
N LYS A 62 -1.03 1.38 16.44
CA LYS A 62 -0.69 2.15 17.66
C LYS A 62 -1.03 3.64 17.53
N SER A 63 -1.28 4.10 16.30
CA SER A 63 -1.70 5.49 16.00
C SER A 63 -3.16 5.59 15.56
N GLY A 64 -3.98 4.58 15.84
CA GLY A 64 -5.42 4.62 15.51
C GLY A 64 -5.73 4.30 14.06
N ILE A 65 -4.81 3.68 13.30
CA ILE A 65 -5.00 3.34 11.89
C ILE A 65 -5.16 1.82 11.77
N ALA A 66 -6.35 1.33 11.45
CA ALA A 66 -6.55 -0.09 11.17
C ALA A 66 -5.76 -0.49 9.93
N THR A 67 -5.23 -1.73 9.88
CA THR A 67 -4.38 -2.16 8.78
C THR A 67 -4.81 -3.51 8.22
N LEU A 68 -4.79 -3.63 6.90
CA LEU A 68 -4.89 -4.89 6.17
C LEU A 68 -3.61 -5.06 5.34
N ARG A 69 -3.02 -6.24 5.39
CA ARG A 69 -2.00 -6.68 4.44
C ARG A 69 -2.43 -7.99 3.79
N TYR A 70 -2.02 -8.22 2.58
CA TYR A 70 -2.39 -9.41 1.83
C TYR A 70 -1.22 -9.87 0.96
N ASN A 71 -1.24 -11.14 0.60
CA ASN A 71 -0.36 -11.70 -0.42
C ASN A 71 -1.04 -11.59 -1.79
N PHE A 72 -0.33 -11.01 -2.76
CA PHE A 72 -0.77 -11.06 -4.16
C PHE A 72 -0.97 -12.50 -4.63
N ARG A 73 -1.74 -12.67 -5.68
CA ARG A 73 -1.95 -13.97 -6.34
C ARG A 73 -0.62 -14.70 -6.59
N GLY A 74 -0.63 -16.02 -6.36
CA GLY A 74 0.56 -16.86 -6.51
C GLY A 74 1.60 -16.73 -5.39
N VAL A 75 1.34 -15.94 -4.32
CA VAL A 75 2.25 -15.76 -3.18
C VAL A 75 1.66 -16.39 -1.92
N GLY A 76 2.47 -17.11 -1.15
CA GLY A 76 2.07 -17.72 0.11
C GLY A 76 0.89 -18.67 -0.05
N GLN A 77 -0.21 -18.40 0.65
CA GLN A 77 -1.45 -19.17 0.57
C GLN A 77 -2.51 -18.53 -0.36
N SER A 78 -2.13 -17.51 -1.12
CA SER A 78 -2.96 -16.94 -2.19
C SER A 78 -2.99 -17.84 -3.40
N GLU A 79 -4.16 -18.03 -3.97
CA GLU A 79 -4.36 -18.78 -5.20
C GLU A 79 -3.86 -18.02 -6.44
N GLY A 80 -3.93 -18.66 -7.60
CA GLY A 80 -3.57 -18.05 -8.88
C GLY A 80 -2.07 -18.02 -9.15
N SER A 81 -1.64 -17.12 -10.03
CA SER A 81 -0.25 -16.94 -10.44
C SER A 81 0.01 -15.47 -10.75
N TYR A 82 1.30 -15.08 -10.75
CA TYR A 82 1.75 -13.74 -11.12
C TYR A 82 1.19 -13.30 -12.47
N GLY A 83 0.61 -12.11 -12.52
CA GLY A 83 -0.10 -11.54 -13.67
C GLY A 83 0.48 -10.21 -14.17
N GLU A 84 1.81 -10.01 -14.01
CA GLU A 84 2.59 -8.90 -14.58
C GLU A 84 2.10 -7.50 -14.15
N GLY A 85 1.52 -7.38 -12.94
CA GLY A 85 0.99 -6.12 -12.40
C GLY A 85 -0.43 -5.78 -12.89
N VAL A 86 -0.93 -6.50 -13.90
CA VAL A 86 -2.27 -6.25 -14.47
C VAL A 86 -3.34 -6.97 -13.65
N ALA A 87 -3.16 -8.27 -13.40
CA ALA A 87 -4.10 -9.06 -12.63
C ALA A 87 -4.03 -8.73 -11.12
N GLU A 88 -2.86 -8.36 -10.62
CA GLU A 88 -2.67 -7.94 -9.23
C GLU A 88 -3.44 -6.66 -8.86
N ARG A 89 -3.86 -5.87 -9.85
CA ARG A 89 -4.80 -4.76 -9.62
C ARG A 89 -6.12 -5.27 -9.04
N LEU A 90 -6.66 -6.39 -9.54
CA LEU A 90 -7.88 -6.99 -9.00
C LEU A 90 -7.71 -7.45 -7.55
N ASP A 91 -6.51 -7.91 -7.19
CA ASP A 91 -6.18 -8.29 -5.82
C ASP A 91 -6.23 -7.08 -4.89
N THR A 92 -5.64 -5.96 -5.34
CA THR A 92 -5.64 -4.70 -4.60
C THR A 92 -7.06 -4.14 -4.43
N GLU A 93 -7.87 -4.15 -5.51
CA GLU A 93 -9.26 -3.70 -5.47
C GLU A 93 -10.13 -4.58 -4.55
N ALA A 94 -9.89 -5.90 -4.54
CA ALA A 94 -10.55 -6.81 -3.60
C ALA A 94 -10.16 -6.51 -2.14
N ALA A 95 -8.88 -6.22 -1.89
CA ALA A 95 -8.40 -5.81 -0.57
C ALA A 95 -9.02 -4.47 -0.11
N PHE A 96 -9.21 -3.52 -1.02
CA PHE A 96 -9.95 -2.28 -0.73
C PHE A 96 -11.41 -2.56 -0.34
N GLY A 97 -12.07 -3.49 -1.03
CA GLY A 97 -13.46 -3.91 -0.75
C GLY A 97 -13.65 -4.48 0.65
N TYR A 98 -12.60 -4.97 1.30
CA TYR A 98 -12.68 -5.45 2.69
C TYR A 98 -13.13 -4.35 3.68
N SER A 99 -12.91 -3.07 3.38
CA SER A 99 -13.40 -1.96 4.19
C SER A 99 -14.92 -1.97 4.37
N GLN A 100 -15.66 -2.36 3.34
CA GLN A 100 -17.12 -2.49 3.37
C GLN A 100 -17.55 -3.74 4.15
N LEU A 101 -16.87 -4.87 3.93
CA LEU A 101 -17.14 -6.13 4.64
C LEU A 101 -16.90 -6.02 6.15
N ALA A 102 -15.90 -5.24 6.55
CA ALA A 102 -15.56 -4.97 7.95
C ALA A 102 -16.33 -3.78 8.55
N GLU A 103 -17.29 -3.19 7.80
CA GLU A 103 -18.12 -2.06 8.22
C GLU A 103 -17.30 -0.87 8.77
N LEU A 104 -16.14 -0.60 8.16
CA LEU A 104 -15.24 0.46 8.61
C LEU A 104 -15.73 1.83 8.12
N ALA A 105 -16.21 2.65 9.05
CA ALA A 105 -16.71 4.01 8.79
C ALA A 105 -15.59 5.08 8.81
N CYS A 106 -14.41 4.75 8.29
CA CYS A 106 -13.26 5.64 8.27
C CYS A 106 -12.64 5.71 6.86
N PRO A 107 -11.80 6.73 6.55
CA PRO A 107 -11.13 6.85 5.27
C PRO A 107 -10.31 5.62 4.91
N LEU A 108 -10.46 5.10 3.68
CA LEU A 108 -9.63 4.05 3.11
C LEU A 108 -8.40 4.68 2.45
N ILE A 109 -7.21 4.18 2.79
CA ILE A 109 -5.93 4.65 2.27
C ILE A 109 -5.18 3.46 1.64
N SER A 110 -4.73 3.63 0.43
CA SER A 110 -3.83 2.67 -0.23
C SER A 110 -2.38 2.92 0.18
N VAL A 111 -1.64 1.88 0.56
CA VAL A 111 -0.22 1.95 0.87
C VAL A 111 0.51 0.85 0.13
N GLY A 112 1.33 1.19 -0.86
CA GLY A 112 2.09 0.21 -1.63
C GLY A 112 3.59 0.37 -1.48
N TYR A 113 4.35 -0.73 -1.47
CA TYR A 113 5.79 -0.71 -1.51
C TYR A 113 6.32 -1.31 -2.81
N SER A 114 7.20 -0.57 -3.51
CA SER A 114 7.84 -0.99 -4.76
C SER A 114 6.80 -1.42 -5.81
N PHE A 115 6.81 -2.66 -6.30
CA PHE A 115 5.79 -3.23 -7.18
C PHE A 115 4.38 -2.96 -6.65
N GLY A 116 4.15 -3.19 -5.35
CA GLY A 116 2.85 -2.92 -4.73
C GLY A 116 2.43 -1.46 -4.82
N ALA A 117 3.37 -0.51 -4.92
CA ALA A 117 3.04 0.89 -5.14
C ALA A 117 2.50 1.12 -6.56
N ASP A 118 3.19 0.60 -7.59
CA ASP A 118 2.76 0.73 -8.99
C ASP A 118 1.39 0.11 -9.21
N VAL A 119 1.16 -1.10 -8.69
CA VAL A 119 -0.15 -1.77 -8.77
C VAL A 119 -1.23 -0.98 -8.04
N SER A 120 -0.92 -0.52 -6.83
CA SER A 120 -1.86 0.27 -6.01
C SER A 120 -2.24 1.58 -6.67
N PHE A 121 -1.31 2.27 -7.34
CA PHE A 121 -1.61 3.49 -8.09
C PHE A 121 -2.57 3.26 -9.26
N ALA A 122 -2.61 2.06 -9.81
CA ALA A 122 -3.54 1.68 -10.88
C ALA A 122 -4.92 1.21 -10.37
N ALA A 123 -5.01 0.78 -9.10
CA ALA A 123 -6.23 0.31 -8.48
C ALA A 123 -7.10 1.48 -7.98
N ASP A 124 -8.43 1.27 -8.00
CA ASP A 124 -9.40 2.27 -7.55
C ASP A 124 -10.50 1.64 -6.68
N HIS A 125 -11.12 2.47 -5.86
CA HIS A 125 -12.29 2.11 -5.07
C HIS A 125 -13.05 3.38 -4.66
N SER A 126 -14.38 3.31 -4.58
CA SER A 126 -15.22 4.47 -4.26
C SER A 126 -14.97 5.10 -2.88
N LEU A 127 -14.50 4.30 -1.92
CA LEU A 127 -14.16 4.77 -0.56
C LEU A 127 -12.70 5.21 -0.42
N LEU A 128 -11.85 4.98 -1.42
CA LEU A 128 -10.44 5.35 -1.39
C LEU A 128 -10.30 6.88 -1.32
N LYS A 129 -9.46 7.36 -0.41
CA LYS A 129 -9.21 8.80 -0.21
C LYS A 129 -7.83 9.26 -0.66
N ALA A 130 -6.83 8.37 -0.65
CA ALA A 130 -5.48 8.69 -1.10
C ALA A 130 -4.68 7.43 -1.42
N TRP A 131 -3.60 7.63 -2.17
CA TRP A 131 -2.57 6.64 -2.43
C TRP A 131 -1.25 7.05 -1.77
N ILE A 132 -0.53 6.10 -1.20
CA ILE A 132 0.82 6.28 -0.66
C ILE A 132 1.72 5.22 -1.31
N GLY A 133 2.65 5.65 -2.15
CA GLY A 133 3.65 4.78 -2.78
C GLY A 133 5.01 4.93 -2.11
N ILE A 134 5.57 3.85 -1.63
CA ILE A 134 6.89 3.78 -1.00
C ILE A 134 7.86 3.19 -2.02
N ALA A 135 8.93 3.93 -2.37
CA ALA A 135 9.90 3.55 -3.39
C ALA A 135 9.24 3.05 -4.69
N PRO A 136 8.29 3.78 -5.30
CA PRO A 136 7.57 3.32 -6.47
C PRO A 136 8.49 3.29 -7.69
N PRO A 137 8.61 2.15 -8.42
CA PRO A 137 9.43 2.08 -9.63
C PRO A 137 8.86 2.89 -10.79
N LEU A 138 7.54 3.09 -10.83
CA LEU A 138 6.80 3.80 -11.89
C LEU A 138 7.10 3.25 -13.30
N SER A 139 7.24 1.92 -13.40
CA SER A 139 7.60 1.22 -14.64
C SER A 139 7.07 -0.21 -14.74
N LEU A 140 6.58 -0.78 -13.63
CA LEU A 140 6.00 -2.13 -13.61
C LEU A 140 4.53 -2.13 -14.01
N VAL A 141 3.87 -0.98 -13.88
CA VAL A 141 2.60 -0.64 -14.53
C VAL A 141 2.85 0.65 -15.32
N ASP A 142 2.27 0.77 -16.51
CA ASP A 142 2.39 2.01 -17.31
C ASP A 142 1.86 3.20 -16.49
N PRO A 143 2.66 4.24 -16.23
CA PRO A 143 2.23 5.41 -15.46
C PRO A 143 0.96 6.08 -16.00
N LYS A 144 0.67 5.97 -17.29
CA LYS A 144 -0.57 6.46 -17.91
C LYS A 144 -1.82 5.67 -17.49
N GLN A 145 -1.64 4.45 -17.00
CA GLN A 145 -2.71 3.60 -16.48
C GLN A 145 -2.87 3.74 -14.96
N MET A 146 -1.98 4.46 -14.30
CA MET A 146 -2.06 4.73 -12.86
C MET A 146 -3.16 5.74 -12.59
N LYS A 147 -4.27 5.28 -11.99
CA LYS A 147 -5.41 6.09 -11.60
C LYS A 147 -5.01 7.27 -10.73
N ALA A 148 -4.05 7.06 -9.82
CA ALA A 148 -3.53 8.09 -8.93
C ALA A 148 -3.01 9.34 -9.66
N GLY A 149 -2.47 9.21 -10.88
CA GLY A 149 -1.96 10.33 -11.66
C GLY A 149 -3.05 11.22 -12.29
N SER A 150 -4.22 10.66 -12.58
CA SER A 150 -5.33 11.36 -13.24
C SER A 150 -6.45 11.80 -12.31
N ASP A 151 -6.36 11.46 -11.03
CA ASP A 151 -7.37 11.70 -10.00
C ASP A 151 -7.04 12.94 -9.16
N ASP A 152 -8.05 13.58 -8.61
CA ASP A 152 -7.87 14.78 -7.76
C ASP A 152 -7.55 14.40 -6.28
N ARG A 153 -7.70 13.13 -5.89
CA ARG A 153 -7.29 12.60 -4.59
C ARG A 153 -5.76 12.61 -4.47
N SER A 154 -5.26 12.80 -3.27
CA SER A 154 -3.82 12.92 -3.03
C SER A 154 -3.04 11.63 -3.34
N ALA A 155 -1.92 11.76 -4.03
CA ALA A 155 -0.90 10.74 -4.22
C ALA A 155 0.38 11.16 -3.52
N PHE A 156 0.76 10.43 -2.45
CA PHE A 156 2.00 10.65 -1.73
C PHE A 156 3.07 9.65 -2.21
N LEU A 157 4.23 10.14 -2.59
CA LEU A 157 5.36 9.31 -2.99
C LEU A 157 6.50 9.49 -1.99
N ILE A 158 6.85 8.42 -1.30
CA ILE A 158 7.99 8.37 -0.36
C ILE A 158 9.15 7.74 -1.11
N VAL A 159 10.13 8.56 -1.51
CA VAL A 159 11.18 8.18 -2.45
C VAL A 159 12.53 8.13 -1.75
N PRO A 160 13.23 6.98 -1.76
CA PRO A 160 14.61 6.92 -1.27
C PRO A 160 15.54 7.81 -2.10
N GLU A 161 16.43 8.58 -1.44
CA GLU A 161 17.34 9.50 -2.12
C GLU A 161 18.27 8.78 -3.11
N GLN A 162 18.73 7.58 -2.72
CA GLN A 162 19.65 6.75 -3.51
C GLN A 162 18.94 5.54 -4.14
N ASP A 163 17.68 5.72 -4.56
CA ASP A 163 16.91 4.66 -5.22
C ASP A 163 17.52 4.37 -6.60
N GLN A 164 18.04 3.14 -6.77
CA GLN A 164 18.67 2.70 -8.00
C GLN A 164 17.68 2.36 -9.12
N TYR A 165 16.40 2.17 -8.81
CA TYR A 165 15.35 1.87 -9.82
C TYR A 165 14.62 3.14 -10.26
N ARG A 166 14.36 4.06 -9.32
CA ARG A 166 13.66 5.32 -9.60
C ARG A 166 14.15 6.45 -8.69
N PRO A 167 15.24 7.13 -9.08
CA PRO A 167 15.76 8.28 -8.35
C PRO A 167 14.74 9.42 -8.23
N PRO A 168 14.84 10.28 -7.21
CA PRO A 168 13.90 11.39 -7.00
C PRO A 168 13.71 12.32 -8.20
N ALA A 169 14.77 12.57 -8.98
CA ALA A 169 14.72 13.41 -10.16
C ALA A 169 13.81 12.79 -11.26
N GLU A 170 13.96 11.50 -11.50
CA GLU A 170 13.12 10.78 -12.47
C GLU A 170 11.68 10.63 -11.98
N THR A 171 11.47 10.36 -10.68
CA THR A 171 10.15 10.35 -10.06
C THR A 171 9.43 11.66 -10.34
N LYS A 172 10.07 12.81 -10.10
CA LYS A 172 9.51 14.14 -10.37
C LYS A 172 9.15 14.35 -11.83
N LEU A 173 9.97 13.85 -12.77
CA LEU A 173 9.69 13.97 -14.21
C LEU A 173 8.47 13.14 -14.61
N ILE A 174 8.37 11.89 -14.16
CA ILE A 174 7.26 10.99 -14.51
C ILE A 174 5.94 11.50 -13.93
N THR A 175 5.97 12.07 -12.73
CA THR A 175 4.76 12.53 -12.03
C THR A 175 4.48 14.03 -12.22
N ALA A 176 5.19 14.70 -13.15
CA ALA A 176 5.06 16.15 -13.36
C ALA A 176 3.63 16.58 -13.73
N ASP A 177 2.92 15.72 -14.49
CA ASP A 177 1.54 15.98 -14.94
C ASP A 177 0.48 15.35 -14.03
N TRP A 178 0.87 14.72 -12.92
CA TRP A 178 -0.09 14.17 -11.97
C TRP A 178 -0.81 15.29 -11.22
N ARG A 179 -2.12 15.17 -11.05
CA ARG A 179 -2.97 16.27 -10.54
C ARG A 179 -2.72 16.65 -9.09
N SER A 180 -2.47 15.67 -8.21
CA SER A 180 -2.34 15.91 -6.77
C SER A 180 -1.24 15.06 -6.16
N THR A 181 0.02 15.43 -6.42
CA THR A 181 1.20 14.67 -6.04
C THR A 181 2.04 15.39 -4.99
N GLN A 182 2.45 14.66 -3.95
CA GLN A 182 3.39 15.11 -2.94
C GLN A 182 4.55 14.12 -2.84
N ILE A 183 5.79 14.60 -3.01
CA ILE A 183 7.00 13.76 -2.96
C ILE A 183 7.78 14.08 -1.68
N GLN A 184 8.06 13.05 -0.90
CA GLN A 184 8.88 13.09 0.29
C GLN A 184 10.13 12.22 0.07
N ILE A 185 11.32 12.76 0.36
CA ILE A 185 12.60 12.06 0.14
C ILE A 185 13.10 11.52 1.47
N ILE A 186 13.57 10.25 1.48
CA ILE A 186 14.29 9.67 2.63
C ILE A 186 15.79 9.81 2.36
N PRO A 187 16.50 10.73 3.05
CA PRO A 187 17.91 10.95 2.84
C PRO A 187 18.76 9.69 3.09
N GLY A 188 19.73 9.43 2.23
CA GLY A 188 20.69 8.32 2.33
C GLY A 188 20.13 6.93 2.14
N ALA A 189 18.80 6.78 1.98
CA ALA A 189 18.17 5.48 1.78
C ALA A 189 18.25 5.01 0.32
N ASN A 190 18.40 3.70 0.13
CA ASN A 190 18.27 3.03 -1.17
C ASN A 190 16.87 2.41 -1.32
N HIS A 191 16.60 1.80 -2.48
CA HIS A 191 15.31 1.17 -2.80
C HIS A 191 14.82 0.18 -1.73
N PHE A 192 15.74 -0.59 -1.13
CA PHE A 192 15.40 -1.63 -0.16
C PHE A 192 15.10 -1.10 1.23
N LEU A 193 15.32 0.20 1.48
CA LEU A 193 15.01 0.90 2.73
C LEU A 193 15.62 0.22 3.98
N ALA A 194 16.80 -0.40 3.81
CA ALA A 194 17.51 -1.02 4.92
C ALA A 194 17.70 -0.01 6.06
N ASN A 195 17.32 -0.40 7.28
CA ASN A 195 17.34 0.43 8.50
C ASN A 195 16.45 1.69 8.47
N SER A 196 15.55 1.81 7.49
CA SER A 196 14.68 2.99 7.35
C SER A 196 13.21 2.72 7.74
N SER A 197 12.87 1.52 8.24
CA SER A 197 11.48 1.12 8.53
C SER A 197 10.76 2.10 9.45
N SER A 198 11.41 2.55 10.53
CA SER A 198 10.81 3.51 11.47
C SER A 198 10.52 4.85 10.79
N LYS A 199 11.41 5.32 9.91
CA LYS A 199 11.20 6.57 9.15
C LYS A 199 10.06 6.41 8.13
N VAL A 200 9.97 5.27 7.46
CA VAL A 200 8.86 4.95 6.55
C VAL A 200 7.53 4.96 7.30
N VAL A 201 7.46 4.29 8.46
CA VAL A 201 6.25 4.28 9.31
C VAL A 201 5.85 5.69 9.71
N GLU A 202 6.80 6.52 10.16
CA GLU A 202 6.54 7.92 10.52
C GLU A 202 5.94 8.71 9.35
N LEU A 203 6.55 8.62 8.16
CA LEU A 203 6.09 9.35 6.98
C LEU A 203 4.71 8.88 6.53
N VAL A 204 4.48 7.56 6.45
CA VAL A 204 3.17 6.99 6.09
C VAL A 204 2.10 7.44 7.09
N LYS A 205 2.39 7.33 8.40
CA LYS A 205 1.47 7.82 9.44
C LYS A 205 1.09 9.29 9.23
N ASN A 206 2.07 10.15 8.98
CA ASN A 206 1.83 11.59 8.77
C ASN A 206 0.98 11.84 7.51
N CYS A 207 1.24 11.12 6.41
CA CYS A 207 0.40 11.18 5.21
C CYS A 207 -1.04 10.75 5.52
N VAL A 208 -1.24 9.61 6.20
CA VAL A 208 -2.58 9.12 6.55
C VAL A 208 -3.32 10.15 7.41
N LEU A 209 -2.71 10.65 8.47
CA LEU A 209 -3.34 11.60 9.39
C LEU A 209 -3.61 12.98 8.75
N SER A 210 -2.94 13.32 7.65
CA SER A 210 -3.25 14.55 6.91
C SER A 210 -4.52 14.45 6.05
N ILE A 211 -5.07 13.24 5.88
CA ILE A 211 -6.30 12.98 5.12
C ILE A 211 -7.53 12.87 6.03
N CYS A 212 -7.32 12.55 7.32
CA CYS A 212 -8.36 12.43 8.34
C CYS A 212 -8.72 13.78 8.93
#